data_4e46a2df1fcaed2b046aac3f13324f02
#
_entry.id   4e46a2df1fcaed2b046aac3f13324f02
#
_cell.length_a   1.000
_cell.length_b   1.000
_cell.length_c   1.000
_cell.angle_alpha   90.00
_cell.angle_beta   90.00
_cell.angle_gamma   90.00
#
_symmetry.space_group_name_H-M   'P 1'
#
loop_
_entity.id
_entity.type
_entity.pdbx_description
1 polymer ?
#
loop_
_entity_poly.entity_id
_entity_poly.type
_entity_poly.pdbx_seq_one_letter_code
_entity_poly.pdbx_strand_id
1 'polypeptide(L)'
;MDLANYFKREVITSLGNLMAKNGIGEEQRTEINGTLMRADTLADFSQILTVNLSQMCTKNSGKKDKDDLCVRVKAYIDENYSDSELSVSMLGKEMGVQSSYLSRQFKDRYGISMLDYIASVRIAKAKELIGVQRMSIADTASAVGFSDGLTFNRNFKKFEGIAPAEYKKSCEN
;
A
#
# COMPACT_ATOMS: atom_id res chain seq x y z
N MET A 1 -14.43 -42.86 -9.66
CA MET A 1 -13.46 -41.75 -9.50
C MET A 1 -14.05 -40.80 -8.46
N ASP A 2 -13.41 -40.67 -7.31
CA ASP A 2 -13.95 -39.90 -6.19
C ASP A 2 -13.90 -38.41 -6.51
N LEU A 3 -15.04 -37.75 -6.45
CA LEU A 3 -15.23 -36.33 -6.78
C LEU A 3 -14.29 -35.41 -5.95
N ALA A 4 -14.04 -35.82 -4.70
CA ALA A 4 -13.15 -35.12 -3.79
C ALA A 4 -11.68 -35.17 -4.28
N ASN A 5 -11.23 -36.31 -4.79
CA ASN A 5 -9.88 -36.45 -5.33
C ASN A 5 -9.70 -35.74 -6.67
N TYR A 6 -10.74 -35.66 -7.47
CA TYR A 6 -10.72 -34.84 -8.69
C TYR A 6 -10.56 -33.34 -8.34
N PHE A 7 -11.37 -32.84 -7.39
CA PHE A 7 -11.31 -31.45 -6.96
C PHE A 7 -9.95 -31.09 -6.34
N LYS A 8 -9.38 -31.95 -5.50
CA LYS A 8 -8.04 -31.76 -4.93
C LYS A 8 -6.98 -31.61 -6.04
N ARG A 9 -7.01 -32.44 -7.07
CA ARG A 9 -6.05 -32.38 -8.19
C ARG A 9 -6.16 -31.08 -8.97
N GLU A 10 -7.35 -30.61 -9.26
CA GLU A 10 -7.57 -29.33 -9.98
C GLU A 10 -7.01 -28.14 -9.18
N VAL A 11 -7.28 -28.10 -7.87
CA VAL A 11 -6.76 -27.05 -7.00
C VAL A 11 -5.23 -27.10 -6.92
N ILE A 12 -4.63 -28.28 -6.78
CA ILE A 12 -3.17 -28.45 -6.72
C ILE A 12 -2.52 -28.01 -8.04
N THR A 13 -3.12 -28.36 -9.18
CA THR A 13 -2.61 -27.97 -10.50
C THR A 13 -2.65 -26.44 -10.68
N SER A 14 -3.76 -25.84 -10.33
CA SER A 14 -3.96 -24.38 -10.38
C SER A 14 -2.98 -23.64 -9.45
N LEU A 15 -2.79 -24.17 -8.24
CA LEU A 15 -1.84 -23.66 -7.26
C LEU A 15 -0.39 -23.78 -7.78
N GLY A 16 -0.02 -24.93 -8.36
CA GLY A 16 1.30 -25.16 -8.94
C GLY A 16 1.63 -24.15 -10.05
N ASN A 17 0.67 -23.85 -10.91
CA ASN A 17 0.81 -22.82 -11.94
C ASN A 17 0.96 -21.41 -11.37
N LEU A 18 0.19 -21.08 -10.32
CA LEU A 18 0.30 -19.80 -9.62
C LEU A 18 1.66 -19.64 -8.93
N MET A 19 2.15 -20.71 -8.28
CA MET A 19 3.47 -20.74 -7.64
C MET A 19 4.59 -20.54 -8.65
N ALA A 20 4.52 -21.20 -9.82
CA ALA A 20 5.49 -21.04 -10.90
C ALA A 20 5.55 -19.61 -11.40
N LYS A 21 4.37 -18.99 -11.59
CA LYS A 21 4.22 -17.61 -12.03
C LYS A 21 4.80 -16.59 -11.03
N ASN A 22 4.81 -16.94 -9.74
CA ASN A 22 5.38 -16.14 -8.65
C ASN A 22 6.84 -16.51 -8.30
N GLY A 23 7.52 -17.29 -9.13
CA GLY A 23 8.94 -17.59 -9.00
C GLY A 23 9.30 -18.56 -7.87
N ILE A 24 8.35 -19.38 -7.42
CA ILE A 24 8.61 -20.43 -6.41
C ILE A 24 9.34 -21.60 -7.06
N GLY A 25 10.45 -22.01 -6.46
CA GLY A 25 11.30 -23.09 -6.95
C GLY A 25 10.55 -24.42 -7.07
N GLU A 26 10.99 -25.26 -8.00
CA GLU A 26 10.34 -26.55 -8.30
C GLU A 26 10.34 -27.52 -7.11
N GLU A 27 11.41 -27.55 -6.35
CA GLU A 27 11.55 -28.37 -5.14
C GLU A 27 10.48 -28.01 -4.08
N GLN A 28 10.30 -26.72 -3.79
CA GLN A 28 9.31 -26.24 -2.84
C GLN A 28 7.86 -26.47 -3.32
N ARG A 29 7.62 -26.35 -4.64
CA ARG A 29 6.31 -26.68 -5.24
C ARG A 29 5.97 -28.15 -5.09
N THR A 30 6.94 -29.01 -5.29
CA THR A 30 6.79 -30.47 -5.17
C THR A 30 6.48 -30.88 -3.73
N GLU A 31 7.15 -30.27 -2.75
CA GLU A 31 6.91 -30.48 -1.32
C GLU A 31 5.49 -30.09 -0.91
N ILE A 32 5.06 -28.88 -1.29
CA ILE A 32 3.70 -28.37 -0.98
C ILE A 32 2.62 -29.22 -1.64
N ASN A 33 2.80 -29.58 -2.91
CA ASN A 33 1.86 -30.41 -3.63
C ASN A 33 1.76 -31.82 -3.02
N GLY A 34 2.90 -32.38 -2.60
CA GLY A 34 2.95 -33.65 -1.90
C GLY A 34 2.20 -33.64 -0.57
N THR A 35 2.34 -32.56 0.19
CA THR A 35 1.65 -32.38 1.48
C THR A 35 0.14 -32.24 1.28
N LEU A 36 -0.29 -31.47 0.29
CA LEU A 36 -1.71 -31.31 -0.05
C LEU A 36 -2.37 -32.58 -0.55
N MET A 37 -1.62 -33.41 -1.31
CA MET A 37 -2.13 -34.71 -1.78
C MET A 37 -2.35 -35.70 -0.65
N ARG A 38 -1.58 -35.63 0.45
CA ARG A 38 -1.68 -36.53 1.63
C ARG A 38 -2.76 -36.14 2.62
N ALA A 39 -3.46 -35.00 2.40
CA ALA A 39 -4.56 -34.59 3.28
C ALA A 39 -5.71 -35.59 3.23
N ASP A 40 -6.05 -36.19 4.38
CA ASP A 40 -7.09 -37.22 4.48
C ASP A 40 -8.51 -36.63 4.41
N THR A 41 -8.70 -35.43 4.93
CA THR A 41 -9.99 -34.75 4.93
C THR A 41 -9.95 -33.42 4.15
N LEU A 42 -11.14 -32.92 3.75
CA LEU A 42 -11.26 -31.58 3.17
C LEU A 42 -10.87 -30.46 4.15
N ALA A 43 -11.09 -30.70 5.45
CA ALA A 43 -10.67 -29.77 6.50
C ALA A 43 -9.15 -29.67 6.57
N ASP A 44 -8.43 -30.80 6.60
CA ASP A 44 -6.96 -30.84 6.58
C ASP A 44 -6.41 -30.19 5.32
N PHE A 45 -6.99 -30.50 4.15
CA PHE A 45 -6.61 -29.91 2.87
C PHE A 45 -6.75 -28.37 2.90
N SER A 46 -7.88 -27.84 3.40
CA SER A 46 -8.11 -26.40 3.49
C SER A 46 -7.15 -25.72 4.48
N GLN A 47 -6.84 -26.38 5.59
CA GLN A 47 -5.91 -25.86 6.59
C GLN A 47 -4.48 -25.81 6.05
N ILE A 48 -4.01 -26.91 5.43
CA ILE A 48 -2.69 -26.97 4.79
C ILE A 48 -2.58 -25.90 3.68
N LEU A 49 -3.62 -25.76 2.86
CA LEU A 49 -3.67 -24.75 1.80
C LEU A 49 -3.56 -23.33 2.37
N THR A 50 -4.34 -23.02 3.40
CA THR A 50 -4.37 -21.70 4.05
C THR A 50 -3.01 -21.36 4.67
N VAL A 51 -2.39 -22.31 5.39
CA VAL A 51 -1.07 -22.12 6.00
C VAL A 51 0.00 -21.88 4.94
N ASN A 52 0.02 -22.68 3.87
CA ASN A 52 1.00 -22.48 2.80
C ASN A 52 0.79 -21.18 2.04
N LEU A 53 -0.45 -20.79 1.72
CA LEU A 53 -0.76 -19.51 1.09
C LEU A 53 -0.35 -18.34 1.99
N SER A 54 -0.62 -18.40 3.29
CA SER A 54 -0.21 -17.38 4.25
C SER A 54 1.32 -17.25 4.33
N GLN A 55 2.05 -18.36 4.37
CA GLN A 55 3.51 -18.38 4.37
C GLN A 55 4.11 -17.86 3.06
N MET A 56 3.46 -18.15 1.93
CA MET A 56 3.86 -17.60 0.63
C MET A 56 3.67 -16.09 0.55
N CYS A 57 2.54 -15.59 1.06
CA CYS A 57 2.29 -14.15 1.19
C CYS A 57 3.33 -13.49 2.11
N THR A 58 3.64 -14.07 3.28
CA THR A 58 4.62 -13.50 4.22
C THR A 58 6.07 -13.61 3.74
N LYS A 59 6.46 -14.70 3.09
CA LYS A 59 7.83 -14.85 2.51
C LYS A 59 8.07 -13.92 1.32
N ASN A 60 7.05 -13.66 0.52
CA ASN A 60 7.14 -12.67 -0.56
C ASN A 60 7.07 -11.21 -0.04
N SER A 61 6.32 -10.95 1.04
CA SER A 61 6.24 -9.62 1.65
C SER A 61 7.56 -9.20 2.32
N GLY A 62 8.21 -10.09 3.04
CA GLY A 62 9.35 -9.72 3.89
C GLY A 62 10.66 -9.39 3.16
N LYS A 63 10.88 -9.90 1.93
CA LYS A 63 12.08 -9.61 1.14
C LYS A 63 11.82 -8.73 -0.08
N LYS A 64 10.62 -8.81 -0.67
CA LYS A 64 10.20 -7.95 -1.78
C LYS A 64 9.76 -6.55 -1.31
N ASP A 65 9.18 -6.43 -0.09
CA ASP A 65 8.70 -5.14 0.41
C ASP A 65 9.83 -4.17 0.80
N LYS A 66 11.00 -4.66 1.23
CA LYS A 66 12.16 -3.78 1.52
C LYS A 66 12.83 -3.24 0.26
N ASP A 67 12.75 -3.98 -0.85
CA ASP A 67 13.30 -3.57 -2.15
C ASP A 67 12.25 -3.07 -3.14
N ASP A 68 10.97 -3.07 -2.75
CA ASP A 68 9.90 -2.62 -3.62
C ASP A 68 9.92 -1.09 -3.76
N LEU A 69 10.09 -0.64 -4.99
CA LEU A 69 10.13 0.77 -5.36
C LEU A 69 8.96 1.58 -4.77
N CYS A 70 7.74 1.04 -4.81
CA CYS A 70 6.56 1.72 -4.29
C CYS A 70 6.57 1.86 -2.77
N VAL A 71 7.11 0.88 -2.04
CA VAL A 71 7.27 0.94 -0.58
C VAL A 71 8.31 1.99 -0.20
N ARG A 72 9.43 2.03 -0.90
CA ARG A 72 10.48 3.06 -0.70
C ARG A 72 9.94 4.47 -0.97
N VAL A 73 9.20 4.64 -2.06
CA VAL A 73 8.56 5.93 -2.39
C VAL A 73 7.57 6.36 -1.34
N LYS A 74 6.73 5.42 -0.87
CA LYS A 74 5.76 5.69 0.20
C LYS A 74 6.46 6.14 1.48
N ALA A 75 7.49 5.42 1.93
CA ALA A 75 8.28 5.77 3.11
C ALA A 75 8.94 7.15 2.94
N TYR A 76 9.51 7.42 1.78
CA TYR A 76 10.11 8.73 1.48
C TYR A 76 9.10 9.87 1.57
N ILE A 77 7.87 9.69 1.05
CA ILE A 77 6.80 10.67 1.17
C ILE A 77 6.40 10.87 2.64
N ASP A 78 6.24 9.79 3.39
CA ASP A 78 5.83 9.83 4.80
C ASP A 78 6.89 10.56 5.68
N GLU A 79 8.17 10.51 5.31
CA GLU A 79 9.26 11.21 6.00
C GLU A 79 9.45 12.66 5.54
N ASN A 80 9.18 12.95 4.25
CA ASN A 80 9.50 14.25 3.63
C ASN A 80 8.25 15.04 3.19
N TYR A 81 7.06 14.73 3.70
CA TYR A 81 5.81 15.36 3.28
C TYR A 81 5.79 16.89 3.46
N SER A 82 6.54 17.44 4.41
CA SER A 82 6.60 18.87 4.73
C SER A 82 7.44 19.69 3.73
N ASP A 83 8.23 19.03 2.88
CA ASP A 83 8.98 19.70 1.83
C ASP A 83 8.03 20.20 0.73
N SER A 84 7.96 21.52 0.54
CA SER A 84 7.11 22.15 -0.49
C SER A 84 7.51 21.77 -1.92
N GLU A 85 8.78 21.41 -2.15
CA GLU A 85 9.31 20.99 -3.44
C GLU A 85 9.07 19.50 -3.75
N LEU A 86 8.51 18.74 -2.79
CA LEU A 86 8.22 17.33 -2.97
C LEU A 86 7.23 17.15 -4.12
N SER A 87 7.72 16.57 -5.20
CA SER A 87 7.00 16.35 -6.44
C SER A 87 7.26 14.97 -7.02
N VAL A 88 6.38 14.53 -7.93
CA VAL A 88 6.56 13.25 -8.65
C VAL A 88 7.87 13.23 -9.44
N SER A 89 8.29 14.40 -9.96
CA SER A 89 9.56 14.54 -10.68
C SER A 89 10.76 14.33 -9.76
N MET A 90 10.72 14.94 -8.57
CA MET A 90 11.76 14.77 -7.54
C MET A 90 11.83 13.31 -7.09
N LEU A 91 10.70 12.69 -6.78
CA LEU A 91 10.64 11.28 -6.41
C LEU A 91 11.20 10.35 -7.51
N GLY A 92 10.92 10.64 -8.78
CA GLY A 92 11.49 9.90 -9.90
C GLY A 92 13.01 9.99 -9.95
N LYS A 93 13.58 11.19 -9.74
CA LYS A 93 15.03 11.41 -9.67
C LYS A 93 15.67 10.69 -8.50
N GLU A 94 15.08 10.82 -7.30
CA GLU A 94 15.55 10.18 -6.08
C GLU A 94 15.59 8.65 -6.18
N MET A 95 14.55 8.08 -6.80
CA MET A 95 14.44 6.63 -6.99
C MET A 95 15.19 6.11 -8.23
N GLY A 96 15.75 6.99 -9.05
CA GLY A 96 16.49 6.61 -10.28
C GLY A 96 15.58 6.05 -11.40
N VAL A 97 14.32 6.48 -11.46
CA VAL A 97 13.34 6.00 -12.44
C VAL A 97 12.57 7.15 -13.08
N GLN A 98 11.96 6.88 -14.24
CA GLN A 98 11.11 7.87 -14.89
C GLN A 98 9.84 8.13 -14.07
N SER A 99 9.47 9.40 -13.91
CA SER A 99 8.31 9.84 -13.13
C SER A 99 6.98 9.24 -13.61
N SER A 100 6.83 9.05 -14.91
CA SER A 100 5.64 8.43 -15.51
C SER A 100 5.51 6.95 -15.15
N TYR A 101 6.62 6.22 -15.19
CA TYR A 101 6.68 4.82 -14.77
C TYR A 101 6.35 4.70 -13.28
N LEU A 102 6.99 5.52 -12.45
CA LEU A 102 6.76 5.55 -11.01
C LEU A 102 5.29 5.84 -10.66
N SER A 103 4.69 6.86 -11.30
CA SER A 103 3.28 7.25 -11.10
C SER A 103 2.32 6.10 -11.39
N ARG A 104 2.57 5.39 -12.49
CA ARG A 104 1.75 4.25 -12.89
C ARG A 104 1.87 3.12 -11.88
N GLN A 105 3.08 2.70 -11.52
CA GLN A 105 3.32 1.62 -10.56
C GLN A 105 2.71 1.92 -9.19
N PHE A 106 2.85 3.15 -8.71
CA PHE A 106 2.30 3.58 -7.43
C PHE A 106 0.77 3.53 -7.45
N LYS A 107 0.14 4.04 -8.51
CA LYS A 107 -1.32 4.01 -8.67
C LYS A 107 -1.86 2.58 -8.82
N ASP A 108 -1.17 1.72 -9.59
CA ASP A 108 -1.56 0.32 -9.78
C ASP A 108 -1.48 -0.46 -8.46
N ARG A 109 -0.48 -0.15 -7.60
CA ARG A 109 -0.30 -0.80 -6.30
C ARG A 109 -1.23 -0.31 -5.22
N TYR A 110 -1.40 1.00 -5.10
CA TYR A 110 -2.13 1.62 -3.97
C TYR A 110 -3.51 2.16 -4.35
N GLY A 111 -3.90 2.12 -5.62
CA GLY A 111 -5.20 2.61 -6.10
C GLY A 111 -5.36 4.14 -6.08
N ILE A 112 -4.35 4.88 -5.61
CA ILE A 112 -4.35 6.34 -5.45
C ILE A 112 -3.17 6.96 -6.21
N SER A 113 -3.34 8.15 -6.76
CA SER A 113 -2.23 8.86 -7.38
C SER A 113 -1.20 9.32 -6.33
N MET A 114 0.09 9.41 -6.71
CA MET A 114 1.13 9.91 -5.80
C MET A 114 0.83 11.33 -5.28
N LEU A 115 0.31 12.20 -6.13
CA LEU A 115 -0.07 13.57 -5.72
C LEU A 115 -1.18 13.56 -4.67
N ASP A 116 -2.20 12.71 -4.86
CA ASP A 116 -3.26 12.55 -3.87
C ASP A 116 -2.73 11.91 -2.59
N TYR A 117 -1.78 10.98 -2.69
CA TYR A 117 -1.16 10.38 -1.51
C TYR A 117 -0.35 11.42 -0.71
N ILE A 118 0.51 12.23 -1.36
CA ILE A 118 1.22 13.33 -0.71
C ILE A 118 0.23 14.29 -0.03
N ALA A 119 -0.82 14.68 -0.76
CA ALA A 119 -1.84 15.57 -0.20
C ALA A 119 -2.55 14.94 1.02
N SER A 120 -2.88 13.65 0.97
CA SER A 120 -3.54 12.96 2.10
C SER A 120 -2.68 12.91 3.36
N VAL A 121 -1.38 12.65 3.21
CA VAL A 121 -0.42 12.66 4.34
C VAL A 121 -0.33 14.06 4.95
N ARG A 122 -0.19 15.09 4.10
CA ARG A 122 -0.16 16.51 4.53
C ARG A 122 -1.43 16.90 5.28
N ILE A 123 -2.61 16.52 4.77
CA ILE A 123 -3.89 16.85 5.40
C ILE A 123 -4.05 16.10 6.74
N ALA A 124 -3.65 14.85 6.83
CA ALA A 124 -3.66 14.11 8.10
C ALA A 124 -2.81 14.82 9.17
N LYS A 125 -1.62 15.29 8.80
CA LYS A 125 -0.76 16.08 9.70
C LYS A 125 -1.32 17.47 10.01
N ALA A 126 -1.96 18.12 9.04
CA ALA A 126 -2.62 19.41 9.24
C ALA A 126 -3.74 19.32 10.30
N LYS A 127 -4.51 18.24 10.32
CA LYS A 127 -5.55 18.01 11.35
C LYS A 127 -4.97 17.96 12.75
N GLU A 128 -3.83 17.32 12.92
CA GLU A 128 -3.11 17.24 14.20
C GLU A 128 -2.66 18.64 14.66
N LEU A 129 -2.03 19.42 13.75
CA LEU A 129 -1.57 20.77 14.04
C LEU A 129 -2.73 21.74 14.39
N ILE A 130 -3.83 21.66 13.65
CA ILE A 130 -5.00 22.50 13.89
C ILE A 130 -5.75 22.06 15.16
N GLY A 131 -6.03 20.77 15.31
CA GLY A 131 -6.87 20.25 16.39
C GLY A 131 -6.17 20.21 17.75
N VAL A 132 -4.92 19.71 17.77
CA VAL A 132 -4.17 19.51 19.02
C VAL A 132 -3.33 20.73 19.36
N GLN A 133 -2.55 21.25 18.40
CA GLN A 133 -1.61 22.35 18.63
C GLN A 133 -2.22 23.74 18.46
N ARG A 134 -3.51 23.82 18.03
CA ARG A 134 -4.25 25.08 17.83
C ARG A 134 -3.57 26.05 16.87
N MET A 135 -2.71 25.54 15.97
CA MET A 135 -1.97 26.35 15.01
C MET A 135 -2.90 27.13 14.08
N SER A 136 -2.46 28.26 13.56
CA SER A 136 -3.21 29.01 12.55
C SER A 136 -3.31 28.22 11.24
N ILE A 137 -4.36 28.45 10.45
CA ILE A 137 -4.56 27.75 9.18
C ILE A 137 -3.43 28.07 8.19
N ALA A 138 -2.97 29.33 8.16
CA ALA A 138 -1.88 29.75 7.28
C ALA A 138 -0.54 29.08 7.67
N ASP A 139 -0.20 29.11 8.96
CA ASP A 139 1.03 28.46 9.46
C ASP A 139 0.98 26.94 9.26
N THR A 140 -0.20 26.33 9.49
CA THR A 140 -0.41 24.90 9.24
C THR A 140 -0.16 24.55 7.78
N ALA A 141 -0.73 25.30 6.83
CA ALA A 141 -0.53 25.05 5.41
C ALA A 141 0.95 25.03 5.04
N SER A 142 1.71 26.03 5.51
CA SER A 142 3.15 26.13 5.31
C SER A 142 3.91 24.99 6.00
N ALA A 143 3.58 24.67 7.24
CA ALA A 143 4.25 23.64 8.03
C ALA A 143 4.09 22.23 7.44
N VAL A 144 2.98 21.95 6.76
CA VAL A 144 2.76 20.64 6.09
C VAL A 144 3.17 20.64 4.61
N GLY A 145 3.83 21.70 4.12
CA GLY A 145 4.45 21.74 2.79
C GLY A 145 3.53 22.19 1.65
N PHE A 146 2.42 22.88 1.93
CA PHE A 146 1.68 23.55 0.84
C PHE A 146 2.28 24.93 0.56
N SER A 147 2.58 25.19 -0.70
CA SER A 147 3.14 26.47 -1.16
C SER A 147 2.12 27.59 -1.17
N ASP A 148 0.81 27.28 -1.21
CA ASP A 148 -0.27 28.26 -1.20
C ASP A 148 -1.50 27.78 -0.43
N GLY A 149 -2.21 28.73 0.19
CA GLY A 149 -3.39 28.47 1.00
C GLY A 149 -4.63 28.01 0.20
N LEU A 150 -4.72 28.35 -1.09
CA LEU A 150 -5.86 27.93 -1.93
C LEU A 150 -5.77 26.44 -2.23
N THR A 151 -4.60 25.95 -2.58
CA THR A 151 -4.35 24.53 -2.79
C THR A 151 -4.53 23.73 -1.49
N PHE A 152 -4.06 24.26 -0.36
CA PHE A 152 -4.33 23.69 0.96
C PHE A 152 -5.82 23.55 1.23
N ASN A 153 -6.59 24.64 1.14
CA ASN A 153 -8.04 24.65 1.41
C ASN A 153 -8.79 23.66 0.51
N ARG A 154 -8.44 23.61 -0.79
CA ARG A 154 -9.06 22.69 -1.75
C ARG A 154 -8.80 21.23 -1.38
N ASN A 155 -7.55 20.87 -1.06
CA ASN A 155 -7.20 19.52 -0.67
C ASN A 155 -7.81 19.15 0.70
N PHE A 156 -7.80 20.06 1.67
CA PHE A 156 -8.42 19.81 2.96
C PHE A 156 -9.92 19.50 2.81
N LYS A 157 -10.64 20.31 2.04
CA LYS A 157 -12.07 20.06 1.76
C LYS A 157 -12.29 18.77 0.96
N LYS A 158 -11.37 18.42 0.04
CA LYS A 158 -11.42 17.16 -0.72
C LYS A 158 -11.36 15.93 0.18
N PHE A 159 -10.48 15.94 1.19
CA PHE A 159 -10.23 14.77 2.05
C PHE A 159 -11.13 14.73 3.29
N GLU A 160 -11.48 15.89 3.86
CA GLU A 160 -12.24 15.99 5.11
C GLU A 160 -13.72 16.37 4.91
N GLY A 161 -14.11 16.77 3.70
CA GLY A 161 -15.49 17.20 3.39
C GLY A 161 -15.83 18.63 3.81
N ILE A 162 -15.08 19.22 4.75
CA ILE A 162 -15.27 20.57 5.29
C ILE A 162 -14.02 21.44 5.11
N ALA A 163 -14.18 22.75 5.22
CA ALA A 163 -13.05 23.68 5.13
C ALA A 163 -12.19 23.65 6.41
N PRO A 164 -10.86 23.97 6.34
CA PRO A 164 -9.98 24.00 7.51
C PRO A 164 -10.51 24.90 8.64
N ALA A 165 -11.14 26.04 8.30
CA ALA A 165 -11.72 26.96 9.28
C ALA A 165 -12.91 26.36 10.03
N GLU A 166 -13.75 25.59 9.35
CA GLU A 166 -14.85 24.85 9.95
C GLU A 166 -14.35 23.73 10.85
N TYR A 167 -13.33 23.00 10.37
CA TYR A 167 -12.67 21.96 11.16
C TYR A 167 -12.06 22.52 12.45
N LYS A 168 -11.36 23.67 12.37
CA LYS A 168 -10.80 24.33 13.54
C LYS A 168 -11.88 24.70 14.58
N LYS A 169 -12.99 25.29 14.15
CA LYS A 169 -14.12 25.60 15.04
C LYS A 169 -14.73 24.36 15.70
N SER A 170 -14.83 23.25 14.96
CA SER A 170 -15.36 22.00 15.54
C SER A 170 -14.45 21.36 16.60
N CYS A 171 -13.15 21.67 16.57
CA CYS A 171 -12.19 21.23 17.59
C CYS A 171 -12.18 22.15 18.83
N GLU A 172 -12.77 23.34 18.76
CA GLU A 172 -12.81 24.32 19.85
C GLU A 172 -14.05 24.17 20.77
N ASN A 173 -15.05 23.41 20.30
CA ASN A 173 -16.25 23.07 21.05
C ASN A 173 -16.12 21.74 21.78
#